data_8e9c29c2a8597941dd3805220580d09a
#
_entry.id   8e9c29c2a8597941dd3805220580d09a
#
_cell.length_a   1.000
_cell.length_b   1.000
_cell.length_c   1.000
_cell.angle_alpha   90.00
_cell.angle_beta   90.00
_cell.angle_gamma   90.00
#
_symmetry.space_group_name_H-M   'P 1'
#
loop_
_entity.id
_entity.type
_entity.pdbx_description
1 polymer ?
#
loop_
_entity_poly.entity_id
_entity_poly.type
_entity_poly.pdbx_seq_one_letter_code
_entity_poly.pdbx_strand_id
1 'polypeptide(L)'
;MKKTKIFFLLIMFTLFSTISNGAYKKLAYDFSFSDLDGTKMNLSEFKNNVLLVTNVASKCGFTSQYEDLQTIWEKYQKEGLVVIGVPSNSFNQEPGSNEEVKNFCEAKFGISFPMTQKAEVKGENAHPFFKWANENYGSKAIPKWNFHKIIVGRDGKVFNTFSSMTKPTSKKFVKSIEEALGK
;
A
#
# COMPACT_ATOMS: atom_id res chain seq x y z
N MET A 1 -14.08 -74.78 5.88
CA MET A 1 -14.69 -73.46 6.09
C MET A 1 -13.61 -72.36 5.94
N LYS A 2 -13.50 -71.73 4.77
CA LYS A 2 -12.50 -70.66 4.49
C LYS A 2 -13.15 -69.33 4.82
N LYS A 3 -12.61 -68.53 5.78
CA LYS A 3 -13.05 -67.18 6.13
C LYS A 3 -12.34 -66.21 5.23
N THR A 4 -13.08 -65.62 4.31
CA THR A 4 -12.62 -64.51 3.43
C THR A 4 -12.64 -63.22 4.23
N LYS A 5 -11.45 -62.59 4.46
CA LYS A 5 -11.34 -61.27 5.05
C LYS A 5 -11.52 -60.23 3.96
N ILE A 6 -12.61 -59.46 4.03
CA ILE A 6 -12.86 -58.30 3.16
C ILE A 6 -12.09 -57.13 3.77
N PHE A 7 -11.09 -56.59 3.02
CA PHE A 7 -10.32 -55.43 3.39
C PHE A 7 -11.04 -54.20 2.85
N PHE A 8 -11.68 -53.43 3.73
CA PHE A 8 -12.29 -52.16 3.36
C PHE A 8 -11.19 -51.08 3.26
N LEU A 9 -10.85 -50.68 2.01
CA LEU A 9 -9.92 -49.59 1.75
C LEU A 9 -10.68 -48.27 1.87
N LEU A 10 -10.51 -47.58 3.00
CA LEU A 10 -11.08 -46.23 3.21
C LEU A 10 -10.25 -45.23 2.41
N ILE A 11 -10.74 -44.82 1.23
CA ILE A 11 -10.15 -43.75 0.45
C ILE A 11 -10.57 -42.43 1.10
N MET A 12 -9.65 -41.83 1.86
CA MET A 12 -9.81 -40.50 2.43
C MET A 12 -9.59 -39.46 1.33
N PHE A 13 -10.70 -38.93 0.78
CA PHE A 13 -10.69 -37.83 -0.15
C PHE A 13 -10.34 -36.54 0.60
N THR A 14 -9.09 -36.13 0.59
CA THR A 14 -8.68 -34.82 1.08
C THR A 14 -9.14 -33.77 0.07
N LEU A 15 -10.22 -33.05 0.41
CA LEU A 15 -10.63 -31.84 -0.27
C LEU A 15 -9.53 -30.78 -0.09
N PHE A 16 -8.61 -30.70 -1.04
CA PHE A 16 -7.78 -29.52 -1.20
C PHE A 16 -8.70 -28.38 -1.66
N SER A 17 -9.12 -27.52 -0.73
CA SER A 17 -9.68 -26.23 -1.06
C SER A 17 -8.60 -25.42 -1.78
N THR A 18 -8.60 -25.44 -3.09
CA THR A 18 -7.87 -24.46 -3.88
C THR A 18 -8.48 -23.11 -3.58
N ILE A 19 -7.80 -22.29 -2.76
CA ILE A 19 -8.09 -20.87 -2.66
C ILE A 19 -7.86 -20.34 -4.07
N SER A 20 -8.93 -20.10 -4.79
CA SER A 20 -8.89 -19.40 -6.07
C SER A 20 -8.33 -18.01 -5.77
N ASN A 21 -7.04 -17.81 -5.98
CA ASN A 21 -6.48 -16.49 -6.12
C ASN A 21 -7.13 -15.88 -7.35
N GLY A 22 -8.24 -15.15 -7.15
CA GLY A 22 -8.87 -14.38 -8.21
C GLY A 22 -7.77 -13.58 -8.93
N ALA A 23 -7.55 -13.86 -10.20
CA ALA A 23 -6.51 -13.20 -10.97
C ALA A 23 -6.79 -11.70 -10.95
N TYR A 24 -5.84 -10.89 -10.50
CA TYR A 24 -5.91 -9.43 -10.59
C TYR A 24 -6.14 -9.05 -12.06
N LYS A 25 -7.26 -8.38 -12.35
CA LYS A 25 -7.55 -7.86 -13.70
C LYS A 25 -6.65 -6.69 -14.07
N LYS A 26 -6.20 -5.93 -13.08
CA LYS A 26 -5.25 -4.81 -13.19
C LYS A 26 -4.21 -4.94 -12.09
N LEU A 27 -3.02 -4.41 -12.34
CA LEU A 27 -1.94 -4.29 -11.37
C LEU A 27 -1.83 -2.83 -10.90
N ALA A 28 -1.13 -2.59 -9.81
CA ALA A 28 -0.86 -1.23 -9.34
C ALA A 28 -0.21 -0.36 -10.43
N TYR A 29 0.58 -0.96 -11.30
CA TYR A 29 1.28 -0.31 -12.40
C TYR A 29 0.37 0.21 -13.53
N ASP A 30 -0.91 -0.14 -13.52
CA ASP A 30 -1.91 0.34 -14.48
C ASP A 30 -2.55 1.68 -14.06
N PHE A 31 -2.13 2.22 -12.92
CA PHE A 31 -2.63 3.49 -12.40
C PHE A 31 -1.58 4.60 -12.51
N SER A 32 -2.06 5.83 -12.44
CA SER A 32 -1.21 7.03 -12.40
C SER A 32 -1.80 8.05 -11.44
N PHE A 33 -0.96 8.89 -10.89
CA PHE A 33 -1.31 10.09 -10.16
C PHE A 33 -0.81 11.34 -10.93
N SER A 34 -1.13 12.52 -10.45
CA SER A 34 -0.37 13.73 -10.76
C SER A 34 0.57 14.02 -9.60
N ASP A 35 1.83 14.36 -9.87
CA ASP A 35 2.74 14.85 -8.84
C ASP A 35 2.34 16.25 -8.34
N LEU A 36 3.02 16.78 -7.34
CA LEU A 36 2.69 18.09 -6.77
C LEU A 36 2.78 19.23 -7.78
N ASP A 37 3.59 19.11 -8.81
CA ASP A 37 3.76 20.10 -9.89
C ASP A 37 2.75 19.90 -11.03
N GLY A 38 1.90 18.88 -10.96
CA GLY A 38 0.86 18.57 -11.95
C GLY A 38 1.32 17.63 -13.06
N THR A 39 2.57 17.17 -13.04
CA THR A 39 3.09 16.23 -14.02
C THR A 39 2.50 14.84 -13.77
N LYS A 40 2.18 14.12 -14.82
CA LYS A 40 1.65 12.76 -14.70
C LYS A 40 2.72 11.80 -14.19
N MET A 41 2.48 11.16 -13.05
CA MET A 41 3.29 10.11 -12.46
C MET A 41 2.65 8.76 -12.76
N ASN A 42 3.16 8.01 -13.72
CA ASN A 42 2.66 6.68 -14.02
C ASN A 42 3.32 5.66 -13.08
N LEU A 43 2.52 4.86 -12.37
CA LEU A 43 3.09 3.82 -11.50
C LEU A 43 3.82 2.73 -12.29
N SER A 44 3.61 2.64 -13.62
CA SER A 44 4.38 1.77 -14.51
C SER A 44 5.87 2.11 -14.58
N GLU A 45 6.26 3.33 -14.26
CA GLU A 45 7.66 3.77 -14.20
C GLU A 45 8.41 3.09 -13.04
N PHE A 46 7.68 2.62 -12.04
CA PHE A 46 8.19 1.92 -10.86
C PHE A 46 8.04 0.40 -10.96
N LYS A 47 7.84 -0.18 -12.15
CA LYS A 47 7.77 -1.64 -12.30
C LYS A 47 8.97 -2.33 -11.67
N ASN A 48 8.75 -3.50 -11.08
CA ASN A 48 9.72 -4.29 -10.34
C ASN A 48 10.22 -3.67 -9.02
N ASN A 49 9.67 -2.52 -8.60
CA ASN A 49 9.90 -1.98 -7.26
C ASN A 49 8.74 -2.36 -6.32
N VAL A 50 9.03 -2.33 -5.04
CA VAL A 50 8.02 -2.36 -3.98
C VAL A 50 7.49 -0.93 -3.82
N LEU A 51 6.16 -0.75 -3.84
CA LEU A 51 5.57 0.56 -3.61
C LEU A 51 4.97 0.64 -2.21
N LEU A 52 5.28 1.70 -1.50
CA LEU A 52 4.62 2.06 -0.25
C LEU A 52 3.76 3.30 -0.51
N VAL A 53 2.47 3.09 -0.75
CA VAL A 53 1.51 4.17 -0.96
C VAL A 53 0.85 4.52 0.37
N THR A 54 0.96 5.78 0.80
CA THR A 54 0.43 6.26 2.08
C THR A 54 -0.39 7.53 1.86
N ASN A 55 -1.64 7.55 2.33
CA ASN A 55 -2.39 8.80 2.36
C ASN A 55 -1.93 9.65 3.55
N VAL A 56 -1.66 10.91 3.29
CA VAL A 56 -1.06 11.83 4.27
C VAL A 56 -1.89 13.10 4.44
N ALA A 57 -1.65 13.85 5.51
CA ALA A 57 -2.29 15.14 5.76
C ALA A 57 -1.45 16.00 6.70
N SER A 58 -1.41 17.34 6.44
CA SER A 58 -0.57 18.31 7.15
C SER A 58 -1.09 18.67 8.54
N LYS A 59 -2.40 18.57 8.79
CA LYS A 59 -3.05 18.92 10.08
C LYS A 59 -3.49 17.69 10.88
N CYS A 60 -2.75 16.59 10.76
CA CYS A 60 -3.05 15.34 11.42
C CYS A 60 -2.16 15.14 12.66
N GLY A 61 -2.70 14.54 13.73
CA GLY A 61 -1.90 14.16 14.89
C GLY A 61 -0.80 13.11 14.61
N PHE A 62 -0.83 12.49 13.42
CA PHE A 62 0.16 11.50 12.97
C PHE A 62 1.23 12.10 12.04
N THR A 63 1.33 13.43 11.88
CA THR A 63 2.30 14.08 10.99
C THR A 63 3.77 13.73 11.28
N SER A 64 4.11 13.35 12.53
CA SER A 64 5.45 12.84 12.85
C SER A 64 5.83 11.58 12.05
N GLN A 65 4.86 10.86 11.48
CA GLN A 65 5.14 9.72 10.60
C GLN A 65 5.72 10.11 9.23
N TYR A 66 5.74 11.38 8.86
CA TYR A 66 6.49 11.85 7.70
C TYR A 66 8.00 11.58 7.87
N GLU A 67 8.56 11.85 9.05
CA GLU A 67 9.97 11.54 9.38
C GLU A 67 10.25 10.04 9.32
N ASP A 68 9.32 9.23 9.85
CA ASP A 68 9.43 7.77 9.77
C ASP A 68 9.40 7.27 8.31
N LEU A 69 8.53 7.86 7.46
CA LEU A 69 8.45 7.52 6.02
C LEU A 69 9.73 7.92 5.29
N GLN A 70 10.27 9.11 5.57
CA GLN A 70 11.53 9.56 5.01
C GLN A 70 12.69 8.64 5.41
N THR A 71 12.76 8.23 6.67
CA THR A 71 13.74 7.26 7.18
C THR A 71 13.68 5.93 6.41
N ILE A 72 12.48 5.40 6.20
CA ILE A 72 12.27 4.16 5.42
C ILE A 72 12.64 4.36 3.95
N TRP A 73 12.29 5.51 3.36
CA TRP A 73 12.67 5.86 2.00
C TRP A 73 14.18 5.87 1.84
N GLU A 74 14.89 6.64 2.65
CA GLU A 74 16.36 6.75 2.59
C GLU A 74 17.06 5.41 2.74
N LYS A 75 16.55 4.57 3.65
CA LYS A 75 17.13 3.25 3.91
C LYS A 75 16.98 2.29 2.73
N TYR A 76 15.79 2.24 2.10
CA TYR A 76 15.45 1.15 1.18
C TYR A 76 15.29 1.56 -0.29
N GLN A 77 15.39 2.86 -0.66
CA GLN A 77 15.22 3.29 -2.05
C GLN A 77 16.19 2.61 -3.01
N LYS A 78 17.44 2.45 -2.61
CA LYS A 78 18.48 1.78 -3.43
C LYS A 78 18.25 0.26 -3.56
N GLU A 79 17.36 -0.29 -2.75
CA GLU A 79 16.99 -1.70 -2.76
C GLU A 79 15.67 -1.95 -3.50
N GLY A 80 15.09 -0.88 -4.05
CA GLY A 80 13.89 -0.93 -4.88
C GLY A 80 12.59 -0.67 -4.11
N LEU A 81 12.63 0.07 -3.00
CA LEU A 81 11.44 0.64 -2.40
C LEU A 81 11.15 2.01 -3.02
N VAL A 82 9.90 2.27 -3.38
CA VAL A 82 9.39 3.61 -3.71
C VAL A 82 8.30 3.97 -2.71
N VAL A 83 8.49 5.06 -1.97
CA VAL A 83 7.45 5.64 -1.11
C VAL A 83 6.68 6.69 -1.92
N ILE A 84 5.35 6.65 -1.86
CA ILE A 84 4.47 7.61 -2.53
C ILE A 84 3.52 8.18 -1.49
N GLY A 85 3.65 9.46 -1.19
CA GLY A 85 2.74 10.19 -0.32
C GLY A 85 1.57 10.75 -1.13
N VAL A 86 0.35 10.45 -0.70
CA VAL A 86 -0.89 10.94 -1.33
C VAL A 86 -1.60 11.88 -0.35
N PRO A 87 -1.43 13.20 -0.46
CA PRO A 87 -2.18 14.16 0.35
C PRO A 87 -3.67 13.99 0.13
N SER A 88 -4.45 14.00 1.21
CA SER A 88 -5.90 13.80 1.11
C SER A 88 -6.68 14.60 2.14
N ASN A 89 -7.71 15.29 1.65
CA ASN A 89 -8.69 15.94 2.53
C ASN A 89 -9.90 15.05 2.87
N SER A 90 -9.86 13.76 2.52
CA SER A 90 -10.95 12.80 2.82
C SER A 90 -11.29 12.71 4.33
N PHE A 91 -10.40 13.18 5.21
CA PHE A 91 -10.59 13.22 6.66
C PHE A 91 -10.57 14.65 7.23
N ASN A 92 -10.75 15.68 6.36
CA ASN A 92 -10.80 17.09 6.74
C ASN A 92 -9.54 17.62 7.47
N GLN A 93 -8.35 17.06 7.12
CA GLN A 93 -7.08 17.43 7.74
C GLN A 93 -6.01 17.88 6.73
N GLU A 94 -6.39 18.10 5.45
CA GLU A 94 -5.53 18.64 4.39
C GLU A 94 -6.26 19.77 3.63
N PRO A 95 -6.54 20.91 4.26
CA PRO A 95 -7.30 22.00 3.64
C PRO A 95 -6.49 22.84 2.65
N GLY A 96 -5.14 22.79 2.75
CA GLY A 96 -4.24 23.62 1.95
C GLY A 96 -4.25 23.31 0.46
N SER A 97 -3.65 24.21 -0.35
CA SER A 97 -3.35 23.97 -1.75
C SER A 97 -2.25 22.91 -1.92
N ASN A 98 -2.01 22.42 -3.14
CA ASN A 98 -0.89 21.51 -3.42
C ASN A 98 0.46 22.19 -3.14
N GLU A 99 0.58 23.51 -3.41
CA GLU A 99 1.78 24.28 -3.10
C GLU A 99 2.03 24.39 -1.60
N GLU A 100 0.99 24.65 -0.80
CA GLU A 100 1.10 24.69 0.66
C GLU A 100 1.50 23.32 1.23
N VAL A 101 0.99 22.22 0.66
CA VAL A 101 1.37 20.87 1.03
C VAL A 101 2.84 20.62 0.69
N LYS A 102 3.29 21.01 -0.52
CA LYS A 102 4.70 20.89 -0.94
C LYS A 102 5.62 21.61 0.03
N ASN A 103 5.35 22.89 0.27
CA ASN A 103 6.14 23.70 1.19
C ASN A 103 6.16 23.15 2.60
N PHE A 104 5.02 22.65 3.11
CA PHE A 104 4.94 22.04 4.43
C PHE A 104 5.81 20.78 4.53
N CYS A 105 5.73 19.88 3.55
CA CYS A 105 6.47 18.62 3.54
C CYS A 105 7.97 18.85 3.41
N GLU A 106 8.40 19.71 2.49
CA GLU A 106 9.81 20.00 2.24
C GLU A 106 10.44 20.77 3.40
N ALA A 107 9.82 21.91 3.82
CA ALA A 107 10.41 22.77 4.83
C ALA A 107 10.40 22.17 6.24
N LYS A 108 9.36 21.41 6.58
CA LYS A 108 9.21 20.89 7.95
C LYS A 108 9.83 19.52 8.15
N PHE A 109 9.78 18.65 7.13
CA PHE A 109 10.18 17.25 7.26
C PHE A 109 11.27 16.82 6.29
N GLY A 110 11.73 17.71 5.39
CA GLY A 110 12.76 17.39 4.42
C GLY A 110 12.38 16.23 3.49
N ILE A 111 11.08 16.13 3.14
CA ILE A 111 10.56 15.03 2.32
C ILE A 111 11.19 15.06 0.94
N SER A 112 11.75 13.91 0.53
CA SER A 112 12.35 13.72 -0.79
C SER A 112 11.76 12.53 -1.57
N PHE A 113 10.86 11.77 -0.97
CA PHE A 113 10.11 10.74 -1.69
C PHE A 113 8.99 11.36 -2.54
N PRO A 114 8.56 10.69 -3.62
CA PRO A 114 7.46 11.12 -4.48
C PRO A 114 6.18 11.48 -3.73
N MET A 115 5.65 12.67 -4.02
CA MET A 115 4.37 13.14 -3.48
C MET A 115 3.40 13.44 -4.63
N THR A 116 2.13 13.15 -4.45
CA THR A 116 1.08 13.46 -5.44
C THR A 116 0.33 14.73 -5.12
N GLN A 117 -0.41 15.26 -6.10
CA GLN A 117 -1.48 16.21 -5.81
C GLN A 117 -2.52 15.55 -4.90
N LYS A 118 -3.34 16.38 -4.24
CA LYS A 118 -4.42 15.88 -3.37
C LYS A 118 -5.37 14.97 -4.14
N ALA A 119 -5.70 13.84 -3.52
CA ALA A 119 -6.67 12.89 -4.06
C ALA A 119 -7.62 12.40 -2.95
N GLU A 120 -8.85 12.06 -3.35
CA GLU A 120 -9.76 11.32 -2.47
C GLU A 120 -9.29 9.88 -2.33
N VAL A 121 -9.28 9.37 -1.09
CA VAL A 121 -8.77 8.03 -0.80
C VAL A 121 -9.83 7.06 -0.29
N LYS A 122 -11.06 7.54 -0.12
CA LYS A 122 -12.23 6.75 0.31
C LYS A 122 -13.52 7.24 -0.36
N GLY A 123 -14.57 6.42 -0.31
CA GLY A 123 -15.89 6.73 -0.88
C GLY A 123 -15.93 6.60 -2.40
N GLU A 124 -17.04 7.07 -2.97
CA GLU A 124 -17.31 6.92 -4.42
C GLU A 124 -16.32 7.67 -5.31
N ASN A 125 -15.80 8.79 -4.82
CA ASN A 125 -14.82 9.62 -5.54
C ASN A 125 -13.36 9.22 -5.27
N ALA A 126 -13.12 8.11 -4.56
CA ALA A 126 -11.76 7.65 -4.29
C ALA A 126 -11.00 7.42 -5.60
N HIS A 127 -9.73 7.84 -5.61
CA HIS A 127 -8.83 7.62 -6.72
C HIS A 127 -8.82 6.13 -7.13
N PRO A 128 -8.78 5.80 -8.43
CA PRO A 128 -8.89 4.42 -8.93
C PRO A 128 -7.94 3.42 -8.27
N PHE A 129 -6.74 3.83 -7.90
CA PHE A 129 -5.78 2.99 -7.16
C PHE A 129 -6.37 2.49 -5.82
N PHE A 130 -7.02 3.35 -5.02
CA PHE A 130 -7.59 2.95 -3.73
C PHE A 130 -8.82 2.04 -3.89
N LYS A 131 -9.63 2.28 -4.93
CA LYS A 131 -10.74 1.39 -5.29
C LYS A 131 -10.22 0.01 -5.66
N TRP A 132 -9.23 -0.05 -6.53
CA TRP A 132 -8.56 -1.26 -6.94
C TRP A 132 -7.95 -2.03 -5.76
N ALA A 133 -7.27 -1.32 -4.85
CA ALA A 133 -6.68 -1.95 -3.67
C ALA A 133 -7.77 -2.58 -2.78
N ASN A 134 -8.91 -1.90 -2.60
CA ASN A 134 -10.06 -2.45 -1.88
C ASN A 134 -10.66 -3.68 -2.59
N GLU A 135 -10.86 -3.63 -3.90
CA GLU A 135 -11.42 -4.73 -4.70
C GLU A 135 -10.58 -6.00 -4.60
N ASN A 136 -9.26 -5.87 -4.52
CA ASN A 136 -8.33 -6.99 -4.58
C ASN A 136 -7.82 -7.46 -3.21
N TYR A 137 -7.84 -6.60 -2.18
CA TYR A 137 -7.33 -6.90 -0.83
C TYR A 137 -8.40 -6.77 0.26
N GLY A 138 -9.59 -6.29 -0.12
CA GLY A 138 -10.72 -6.11 0.78
C GLY A 138 -10.61 -4.87 1.67
N SER A 139 -11.50 -4.78 2.65
CA SER A 139 -11.70 -3.59 3.49
C SER A 139 -10.46 -3.14 4.30
N LYS A 140 -9.46 -4.00 4.43
CA LYS A 140 -8.17 -3.65 5.05
C LYS A 140 -7.37 -2.65 4.22
N ALA A 141 -7.60 -2.57 2.90
CA ALA A 141 -6.95 -1.60 2.02
C ALA A 141 -7.67 -0.24 1.97
N ILE A 142 -8.85 -0.11 2.59
CA ILE A 142 -9.56 1.17 2.66
C ILE A 142 -8.94 2.02 3.77
N PRO A 143 -8.41 3.23 3.46
CA PRO A 143 -7.96 4.14 4.49
C PRO A 143 -9.10 4.52 5.46
N LYS A 144 -8.94 4.23 6.73
CA LYS A 144 -9.89 4.63 7.80
C LYS A 144 -9.48 5.92 8.49
N TRP A 145 -8.24 6.35 8.27
CA TRP A 145 -7.67 7.60 8.75
C TRP A 145 -6.44 7.97 7.92
N ASN A 146 -5.87 9.16 8.15
CA ASN A 146 -4.61 9.56 7.51
C ASN A 146 -3.45 8.66 7.95
N PHE A 147 -2.41 8.56 7.15
CA PHE A 147 -1.25 7.68 7.35
C PHE A 147 -1.61 6.19 7.35
N HIS A 148 -2.63 5.78 6.60
CA HIS A 148 -2.83 4.38 6.23
C HIS A 148 -1.83 4.00 5.15
N LYS A 149 -1.28 2.79 5.22
CA LYS A 149 -0.21 2.32 4.34
C LYS A 149 -0.70 1.13 3.53
N ILE A 150 -0.42 1.17 2.23
CA ILE A 150 -0.63 0.05 1.30
C ILE A 150 0.74 -0.31 0.73
N ILE A 151 1.21 -1.52 0.97
CA ILE A 151 2.44 -2.07 0.37
C ILE A 151 2.03 -2.86 -0.86
N VAL A 152 2.62 -2.53 -2.00
CA VAL A 152 2.50 -3.27 -3.26
C VAL A 152 3.81 -4.01 -3.50
N GLY A 153 3.73 -5.30 -3.78
CA GLY A 153 4.89 -6.13 -4.11
C GLY A 153 5.45 -5.85 -5.51
N ARG A 154 6.61 -6.41 -5.82
CA ARG A 154 7.26 -6.29 -7.13
C ARG A 154 6.40 -6.86 -8.28
N ASP A 155 5.46 -7.73 -7.97
CA ASP A 155 4.47 -8.28 -8.91
C ASP A 155 3.29 -7.33 -9.20
N GLY A 156 3.29 -6.15 -8.59
CA GLY A 156 2.24 -5.15 -8.76
C GLY A 156 0.94 -5.43 -8.01
N LYS A 157 0.91 -6.43 -7.11
CA LYS A 157 -0.25 -6.75 -6.29
C LYS A 157 -0.12 -6.17 -4.88
N VAL A 158 -1.25 -5.96 -4.21
CA VAL A 158 -1.21 -5.55 -2.79
C VAL A 158 -0.58 -6.69 -1.97
N PHE A 159 0.55 -6.39 -1.34
CA PHE A 159 1.28 -7.31 -0.48
C PHE A 159 0.76 -7.28 0.96
N ASN A 160 0.60 -6.08 1.52
CA ASN A 160 0.11 -5.89 2.89
C ASN A 160 -0.44 -4.48 3.10
N THR A 161 -1.20 -4.28 4.19
CA THR A 161 -1.73 -2.98 4.57
C THR A 161 -1.55 -2.74 6.06
N PHE A 162 -1.37 -1.48 6.46
CA PHE A 162 -1.24 -1.09 7.86
C PHE A 162 -2.06 0.16 8.16
N SER A 163 -2.70 0.15 9.32
CA SER A 163 -3.44 1.31 9.81
C SER A 163 -2.51 2.47 10.20
N SER A 164 -3.10 3.62 10.41
CA SER A 164 -2.44 4.84 10.91
C SER A 164 -1.64 4.61 12.21
N MET A 165 -2.10 3.68 13.07
CA MET A 165 -1.47 3.38 14.36
C MET A 165 -0.11 2.67 14.22
N THR A 166 0.19 2.07 13.08
CA THR A 166 1.46 1.38 12.87
C THR A 166 2.50 2.37 12.35
N LYS A 167 3.49 2.69 13.16
CA LYS A 167 4.62 3.55 12.74
C LYS A 167 5.44 2.86 11.64
N PRO A 168 5.87 3.60 10.60
CA PRO A 168 6.72 3.04 9.53
C PRO A 168 8.04 2.46 10.04
N THR A 169 8.60 3.00 11.11
CA THR A 169 9.85 2.51 11.73
C THR A 169 9.65 1.35 12.72
N SER A 170 8.41 0.92 12.97
CA SER A 170 8.17 -0.22 13.86
C SER A 170 8.70 -1.53 13.28
N LYS A 171 9.21 -2.43 14.15
CA LYS A 171 9.73 -3.74 13.74
C LYS A 171 8.78 -4.52 12.84
N LYS A 172 7.48 -4.51 13.15
CA LYS A 172 6.45 -5.20 12.36
C LYS A 172 6.34 -4.63 10.95
N PHE A 173 6.40 -3.31 10.80
CA PHE A 173 6.30 -2.65 9.50
C PHE A 173 7.56 -2.86 8.68
N VAL A 174 8.74 -2.63 9.29
CA VAL A 174 10.05 -2.85 8.65
C VAL A 174 10.17 -4.28 8.13
N LYS A 175 9.81 -5.27 8.94
CA LYS A 175 9.80 -6.67 8.52
C LYS A 175 8.94 -6.89 7.27
N SER A 176 7.76 -6.27 7.21
CA SER A 176 6.87 -6.39 6.03
C SER A 176 7.45 -5.73 4.78
N ILE A 177 8.19 -4.62 4.92
CA ILE A 177 8.93 -4.00 3.80
C ILE A 177 10.05 -4.92 3.35
N GLU A 178 10.83 -5.47 4.26
CA GLU A 178 11.95 -6.38 3.95
C GLU A 178 11.45 -7.66 3.27
N GLU A 179 10.36 -8.26 3.75
CA GLU A 179 9.71 -9.41 3.10
C GLU A 179 9.23 -9.06 1.67
N ALA A 180 8.63 -7.88 1.47
CA ALA A 180 8.21 -7.44 0.13
C ALA A 180 9.41 -7.21 -0.81
N LEU A 181 10.55 -6.76 -0.26
CA LEU A 181 11.81 -6.59 -1.00
C LEU A 181 12.53 -7.92 -1.30
N GLY A 182 12.09 -9.04 -0.68
CA GLY A 182 12.68 -10.38 -0.87
C GLY A 182 13.87 -10.67 0.07
N LYS A 183 13.85 -10.11 1.27
CA LYS A 183 14.89 -10.27 2.31
C LYS A 183 14.44 -11.19 3.44
#